data_de7b78cc9b64cf1347dff2cd3b9bba1f
#
_entry.id   de7b78cc9b64cf1347dff2cd3b9bba1f
#
_cell.length_a   1.000
_cell.length_b   1.000
_cell.length_c   1.000
_cell.angle_alpha   90.00
_cell.angle_beta   90.00
_cell.angle_gamma   90.00
#
_symmetry.space_group_name_H-M   'P 1'
#
loop_
_entity.id
_entity.type
_entity.pdbx_description
1 polymer ?
#
loop_
_entity_poly.entity_id
_entity_poly.type
_entity_poly.pdbx_seq_one_letter_code
_entity_poly.pdbx_strand_id
1 'polypeptide(L)'
;MIGIILAVLLFVLLLFIYMWKLAMENNVVEQHLAFPNFPESFGEVKLFFISDIHKRKIDPTIIAKVKGKTDIVIIGGDLTEKGVPLSRVEENVKKLKELGPVYFVWGNNDYETDYHELDAALLNWGVKILDNTAVLFQSKSGDKLSLMGVDYIEFGRADLNEAISDSEEDSFKILVSHCPRIMNRVKEEHHISLVL
;
A
#
# COMPACT_ATOMS: atom_id res chain seq x y z
N MET A 1 -2.72 -36.61 33.32
CA MET A 1 -3.67 -35.74 32.61
C MET A 1 -3.42 -34.25 32.87
N ILE A 2 -3.48 -33.79 34.13
CA ILE A 2 -3.29 -32.35 34.46
C ILE A 2 -1.96 -31.78 33.94
N GLY A 3 -0.85 -32.50 34.09
CA GLY A 3 0.48 -32.03 33.59
C GLY A 3 0.54 -31.84 32.07
N ILE A 4 -0.15 -32.68 31.29
CA ILE A 4 -0.22 -32.55 29.84
C ILE A 4 -1.05 -31.31 29.47
N ILE A 5 -2.17 -31.09 30.16
CA ILE A 5 -3.03 -29.92 29.95
C ILE A 5 -2.23 -28.63 30.23
N LEU A 6 -1.51 -28.57 31.34
CA LEU A 6 -0.67 -27.43 31.70
C LEU A 6 0.44 -27.18 30.68
N ALA A 7 1.07 -28.23 30.17
CA ALA A 7 2.11 -28.10 29.12
C ALA A 7 1.53 -27.56 27.81
N VAL A 8 0.34 -28.01 27.40
CA VAL A 8 -0.34 -27.51 26.21
C VAL A 8 -0.73 -26.04 26.38
N LEU A 9 -1.30 -25.68 27.55
CA LEU A 9 -1.66 -24.27 27.82
C LEU A 9 -0.44 -23.34 27.79
N LEU A 10 0.67 -23.80 28.39
CA LEU A 10 1.93 -23.03 28.38
C LEU A 10 2.44 -22.87 26.94
N PHE A 11 2.42 -23.93 26.13
CA PHE A 11 2.84 -23.88 24.74
C PHE A 11 1.99 -22.88 23.92
N VAL A 12 0.66 -22.94 24.08
CA VAL A 12 -0.27 -22.01 23.41
C VAL A 12 0.01 -20.59 23.83
N LEU A 13 0.22 -20.32 25.13
CA LEU A 13 0.56 -18.99 25.64
C LEU A 13 1.86 -18.46 25.03
N LEU A 14 2.91 -19.29 25.00
CA LEU A 14 4.21 -18.91 24.41
C LEU A 14 4.08 -18.64 22.90
N LEU A 15 3.25 -19.43 22.21
CA LEU A 15 2.96 -19.20 20.80
C LEU A 15 2.26 -17.85 20.57
N PHE A 16 1.26 -17.52 21.39
CA PHE A 16 0.60 -16.21 21.33
C PHE A 16 1.56 -15.04 21.58
N ILE A 17 2.42 -15.16 22.58
CA ILE A 17 3.44 -14.14 22.90
C ILE A 17 4.40 -13.97 21.70
N TYR A 18 4.84 -15.09 21.13
CA TYR A 18 5.71 -15.08 19.95
C TYR A 18 5.05 -14.41 18.73
N MET A 19 3.80 -14.80 18.43
CA MET A 19 3.03 -14.21 17.34
C MET A 19 2.82 -12.68 17.55
N TRP A 20 2.48 -12.29 18.80
CA TRP A 20 2.32 -10.89 19.13
C TRP A 20 3.62 -10.10 18.96
N LYS A 21 4.75 -10.67 19.39
CA LYS A 21 6.07 -10.06 19.16
C LYS A 21 6.35 -9.86 17.68
N LEU A 22 6.11 -10.88 16.85
CA LEU A 22 6.28 -10.79 15.39
C LEU A 22 5.38 -9.71 14.77
N ALA A 23 4.12 -9.64 15.19
CA ALA A 23 3.17 -8.64 14.71
C ALA A 23 3.58 -7.20 15.06
N MET A 24 4.39 -7.01 16.10
CA MET A 24 4.89 -5.69 16.54
C MET A 24 6.27 -5.35 15.97
N GLU A 25 6.89 -6.23 15.20
CA GLU A 25 8.18 -5.95 14.61
C GLU A 25 8.09 -4.87 13.52
N ASN A 26 9.08 -3.97 13.51
CA ASN A 26 9.23 -2.91 12.51
C ASN A 26 10.25 -3.36 11.45
N ASN A 27 9.88 -4.39 10.68
CA ASN A 27 10.73 -4.93 9.63
C ASN A 27 10.49 -4.21 8.30
N VAL A 28 11.57 -3.84 7.65
CA VAL A 28 11.59 -3.43 6.24
C VAL A 28 12.23 -4.56 5.46
N VAL A 29 11.46 -5.13 4.54
CA VAL A 29 11.92 -6.18 3.63
C VAL A 29 12.20 -5.54 2.28
N GLU A 30 13.39 -5.74 1.76
CA GLU A 30 13.79 -5.27 0.44
C GLU A 30 13.67 -6.43 -0.55
N GLN A 31 13.02 -6.17 -1.68
CA GLN A 31 12.84 -7.12 -2.76
C GLN A 31 13.30 -6.49 -4.07
N HIS A 32 14.08 -7.23 -4.86
CA HIS A 32 14.49 -6.82 -6.18
C HIS A 32 13.68 -7.59 -7.22
N LEU A 33 12.89 -6.85 -8.00
CA LEU A 33 12.08 -7.39 -9.07
C LEU A 33 12.65 -6.93 -10.41
N ALA A 34 12.74 -7.84 -11.36
CA ALA A 34 13.17 -7.54 -12.72
C ALA A 34 12.09 -8.02 -13.71
N PHE A 35 11.71 -7.13 -14.62
CA PHE A 35 10.71 -7.42 -15.63
C PHE A 35 11.32 -7.19 -17.02
N PRO A 36 11.19 -8.15 -17.95
CA PRO A 36 11.73 -8.01 -19.32
C PRO A 36 11.18 -6.82 -20.09
N ASN A 37 9.95 -6.36 -19.74
CA ASN A 37 9.26 -5.25 -20.37
C ASN A 37 9.38 -3.93 -19.58
N PHE A 38 10.20 -3.89 -18.50
CA PHE A 38 10.41 -2.64 -17.78
C PHE A 38 11.29 -1.69 -18.61
N PRO A 39 10.87 -0.43 -18.82
CA PRO A 39 11.61 0.49 -19.68
C PRO A 39 12.97 0.87 -19.06
N GLU A 40 14.05 0.59 -19.79
CA GLU A 40 15.43 0.84 -19.34
C GLU A 40 15.71 2.31 -18.97
N SER A 41 14.99 3.24 -19.59
CA SER A 41 15.18 4.68 -19.35
C SER A 41 14.80 5.15 -17.94
N PHE A 42 14.00 4.39 -17.22
CA PHE A 42 13.72 4.65 -15.81
C PHE A 42 14.86 4.19 -14.90
N GLY A 43 15.74 3.29 -15.38
CA GLY A 43 16.73 2.65 -14.54
C GLY A 43 16.08 1.83 -13.43
N GLU A 44 16.47 2.06 -12.19
CA GLU A 44 15.85 1.44 -11.02
C GLU A 44 14.80 2.37 -10.43
N VAL A 45 13.56 1.88 -10.24
CA VAL A 45 12.49 2.60 -9.53
C VAL A 45 12.26 1.96 -8.18
N LYS A 46 12.35 2.75 -7.11
CA LYS A 46 12.28 2.29 -5.72
C LYS A 46 10.93 2.65 -5.12
N LEU A 47 10.09 1.64 -4.94
CA LEU A 47 8.79 1.75 -4.32
C LEU A 47 8.90 1.40 -2.82
N PHE A 48 8.38 2.24 -1.95
CA PHE A 48 8.12 1.90 -0.56
C PHE A 48 6.63 1.63 -0.39
N PHE A 49 6.27 0.37 -0.17
CA PHE A 49 4.91 -0.07 0.03
C PHE A 49 4.65 -0.32 1.53
N ILE A 50 3.55 0.21 2.05
CA ILE A 50 3.09 -0.01 3.41
C ILE A 50 1.56 -0.09 3.42
N SER A 51 0.98 -1.06 4.14
CA SER A 51 -0.47 -1.22 4.35
C SER A 51 -0.79 -1.49 5.81
N ASP A 52 -2.07 -1.53 6.17
CA ASP A 52 -2.58 -2.00 7.46
C ASP A 52 -1.94 -1.27 8.66
N ILE A 53 -1.86 0.04 8.57
CA ILE A 53 -1.27 0.88 9.64
C ILE A 53 -2.21 0.96 10.84
N HIS A 54 -3.51 1.12 10.61
CA HIS A 54 -4.56 1.14 11.62
C HIS A 54 -4.27 2.13 12.78
N LYS A 55 -4.26 1.62 14.02
CA LYS A 55 -3.98 2.39 15.24
C LYS A 55 -2.50 2.72 15.44
N ARG A 56 -1.62 2.13 14.63
CA ARG A 56 -0.17 2.23 14.86
C ARG A 56 0.36 3.60 14.46
N LYS A 57 1.43 4.00 15.12
CA LYS A 57 2.30 5.08 14.65
C LYS A 57 3.45 4.44 13.89
N ILE A 58 3.72 4.94 12.70
CA ILE A 58 4.89 4.52 11.94
C ILE A 58 6.14 4.82 12.75
N ASP A 59 6.92 3.78 13.02
CA ASP A 59 8.15 3.89 13.81
C ASP A 59 9.20 4.68 13.02
N PRO A 60 9.88 5.66 13.64
CA PRO A 60 10.94 6.42 12.98
C PRO A 60 12.07 5.56 12.41
N THR A 61 12.29 4.35 12.95
CA THR A 61 13.31 3.42 12.46
C THR A 61 12.97 2.88 11.07
N ILE A 62 11.68 2.70 10.72
CA ILE A 62 11.24 2.34 9.38
C ILE A 62 11.62 3.45 8.41
N ILE A 63 11.26 4.70 8.75
CA ILE A 63 11.56 5.87 7.91
C ILE A 63 13.08 6.00 7.70
N ALA A 64 13.87 5.89 8.78
CA ALA A 64 15.32 5.99 8.70
C ALA A 64 15.98 4.94 7.79
N LYS A 65 15.43 3.72 7.74
CA LYS A 65 15.95 2.63 6.90
C LYS A 65 15.78 2.90 5.40
N VAL A 66 14.70 3.60 5.00
CA VAL A 66 14.33 3.79 3.59
C VAL A 66 14.52 5.22 3.09
N LYS A 67 14.79 6.18 3.98
CA LYS A 67 15.04 7.60 3.62
C LYS A 67 16.19 7.74 2.65
N GLY A 68 15.95 8.46 1.55
CA GLY A 68 16.92 8.65 0.46
C GLY A 68 17.08 7.42 -0.46
N LYS A 69 16.23 6.40 -0.27
CA LYS A 69 16.22 5.19 -1.09
C LYS A 69 14.83 4.93 -1.70
N THR A 70 13.95 5.90 -1.71
CA THR A 70 12.56 5.76 -2.14
C THR A 70 12.23 6.83 -3.17
N ASP A 71 11.67 6.43 -4.30
CA ASP A 71 11.17 7.33 -5.34
C ASP A 71 9.66 7.56 -5.20
N ILE A 72 8.92 6.52 -4.80
CA ILE A 72 7.46 6.52 -4.69
C ILE A 72 7.05 5.81 -3.42
N VAL A 73 6.15 6.41 -2.64
CA VAL A 73 5.53 5.81 -1.44
C VAL A 73 4.11 5.41 -1.76
N ILE A 74 3.74 4.17 -1.46
CA ILE A 74 2.40 3.63 -1.68
C ILE A 74 1.82 3.17 -0.34
N ILE A 75 0.65 3.71 0.00
CA ILE A 75 -0.17 3.23 1.10
C ILE A 75 -1.22 2.30 0.51
N GLY A 76 -1.07 1.00 0.77
CA GLY A 76 -1.91 -0.07 0.22
C GLY A 76 -3.22 -0.29 0.97
N GLY A 77 -3.84 0.78 1.48
CA GLY A 77 -5.10 0.72 2.24
C GLY A 77 -4.92 0.49 3.74
N ASP A 78 -6.02 0.60 4.47
CA ASP A 78 -6.09 0.47 5.93
C ASP A 78 -5.06 1.37 6.65
N LEU A 79 -4.97 2.62 6.16
CA LEU A 79 -4.18 3.67 6.79
C LEU A 79 -4.68 3.97 8.20
N THR A 80 -5.99 3.84 8.40
CA THR A 80 -6.65 4.13 9.66
C THR A 80 -7.80 3.13 9.93
N GLU A 81 -8.46 3.28 11.06
CA GLU A 81 -9.65 2.52 11.44
C GLU A 81 -10.50 3.31 12.42
N LYS A 82 -11.71 2.82 12.72
CA LYS A 82 -12.62 3.45 13.68
C LYS A 82 -11.97 3.73 15.03
N GLY A 83 -12.09 4.99 15.48
CA GLY A 83 -11.58 5.45 16.76
C GLY A 83 -10.13 5.95 16.74
N VAL A 84 -9.47 5.94 15.60
CA VAL A 84 -8.17 6.59 15.39
C VAL A 84 -8.39 8.08 15.13
N PRO A 85 -7.77 8.99 15.91
CA PRO A 85 -7.91 10.41 15.67
C PRO A 85 -7.16 10.82 14.39
N LEU A 86 -7.76 11.73 13.62
CA LEU A 86 -7.19 12.22 12.36
C LEU A 86 -5.78 12.79 12.52
N SER A 87 -5.47 13.39 13.69
CA SER A 87 -4.12 13.87 13.99
C SER A 87 -3.04 12.79 13.99
N ARG A 88 -3.41 11.54 14.31
CA ARG A 88 -2.49 10.39 14.22
C ARG A 88 -2.25 9.98 12.77
N VAL A 89 -3.30 10.01 11.96
CA VAL A 89 -3.20 9.78 10.52
C VAL A 89 -2.28 10.82 9.89
N GLU A 90 -2.48 12.09 10.23
CA GLU A 90 -1.62 13.20 9.78
C GLU A 90 -0.15 13.00 10.17
N GLU A 91 0.12 12.57 11.41
CA GLU A 91 1.49 12.28 11.87
C GLU A 91 2.14 11.19 11.00
N ASN A 92 1.41 10.12 10.69
CA ASN A 92 1.89 9.03 9.85
C ASN A 92 2.15 9.50 8.40
N VAL A 93 1.20 10.23 7.82
CA VAL A 93 1.33 10.77 6.46
C VAL A 93 2.53 11.73 6.36
N LYS A 94 2.72 12.60 7.36
CA LYS A 94 3.89 13.50 7.40
C LYS A 94 5.21 12.75 7.35
N LYS A 95 5.34 11.65 8.11
CA LYS A 95 6.53 10.80 8.09
C LYS A 95 6.75 10.15 6.73
N LEU A 96 5.68 9.63 6.12
CA LEU A 96 5.77 9.01 4.79
C LEU A 96 6.17 10.03 3.72
N LYS A 97 5.69 11.25 3.80
CA LYS A 97 6.05 12.34 2.87
C LYS A 97 7.51 12.76 2.96
N GLU A 98 8.22 12.44 4.05
CA GLU A 98 9.68 12.64 4.11
C GLU A 98 10.45 11.72 3.15
N LEU A 99 9.82 10.64 2.67
CA LEU A 99 10.43 9.64 1.79
C LEU A 99 10.24 9.99 0.32
N GLY A 100 9.15 10.66 -0.04
CA GLY A 100 8.80 11.00 -1.41
C GLY A 100 7.31 11.29 -1.60
N PRO A 101 6.84 11.38 -2.86
CA PRO A 101 5.43 11.51 -3.18
C PRO A 101 4.65 10.30 -2.68
N VAL A 102 3.48 10.54 -2.05
CA VAL A 102 2.65 9.52 -1.42
C VAL A 102 1.39 9.28 -2.23
N TYR A 103 1.14 8.01 -2.53
CA TYR A 103 -0.05 7.49 -3.20
C TYR A 103 -0.82 6.60 -2.25
N PHE A 104 -2.14 6.60 -2.34
CA PHE A 104 -3.03 5.89 -1.42
C PHE A 104 -4.13 5.18 -2.19
N VAL A 105 -4.45 3.94 -1.80
CA VAL A 105 -5.67 3.24 -2.17
C VAL A 105 -6.50 2.94 -0.92
N TRP A 106 -7.82 2.87 -1.08
CA TRP A 106 -8.74 2.61 0.03
C TRP A 106 -8.67 1.16 0.50
N GLY A 107 -8.64 0.97 1.84
CA GLY A 107 -8.89 -0.30 2.51
C GLY A 107 -10.27 -0.32 3.18
N ASN A 108 -10.68 -1.48 3.71
CA ASN A 108 -12.00 -1.61 4.35
C ASN A 108 -12.12 -0.81 5.65
N ASN A 109 -11.05 -0.73 6.44
CA ASN A 109 -11.10 -0.03 7.73
C ASN A 109 -11.07 1.49 7.56
N ASP A 110 -10.53 2.01 6.46
CA ASP A 110 -10.60 3.44 6.15
C ASP A 110 -12.06 3.91 6.03
N TYR A 111 -12.94 3.05 5.49
CA TYR A 111 -14.39 3.31 5.39
C TYR A 111 -15.15 3.20 6.71
N GLU A 112 -14.55 2.65 7.77
CA GLU A 112 -15.14 2.63 9.11
C GLU A 112 -15.07 3.99 9.82
N THR A 113 -14.34 4.93 9.26
CA THR A 113 -14.20 6.32 9.74
C THR A 113 -15.15 7.25 9.00
N ASP A 114 -15.09 8.56 9.26
CA ASP A 114 -15.62 9.56 8.35
C ASP A 114 -14.69 9.64 7.13
N TYR A 115 -14.96 8.79 6.13
CA TYR A 115 -14.10 8.68 4.95
C TYR A 115 -14.12 9.96 4.10
N HIS A 116 -15.15 10.79 4.17
CA HIS A 116 -15.19 12.10 3.51
C HIS A 116 -14.21 13.08 4.16
N GLU A 117 -14.13 13.07 5.50
CA GLU A 117 -13.14 13.85 6.22
C GLU A 117 -11.73 13.36 5.92
N LEU A 118 -11.54 12.04 5.87
CA LEU A 118 -10.25 11.42 5.53
C LEU A 118 -9.81 11.77 4.11
N ASP A 119 -10.71 11.68 3.12
CA ASP A 119 -10.47 12.04 1.72
C ASP A 119 -9.98 13.49 1.62
N ALA A 120 -10.76 14.42 2.17
CA ALA A 120 -10.40 15.84 2.17
C ALA A 120 -9.06 16.10 2.86
N ALA A 121 -8.79 15.41 3.98
CA ALA A 121 -7.53 15.54 4.70
C ALA A 121 -6.34 15.02 3.90
N LEU A 122 -6.45 13.85 3.27
CA LEU A 122 -5.40 13.27 2.42
C LEU A 122 -5.04 14.21 1.26
N LEU A 123 -6.05 14.76 0.58
CA LEU A 123 -5.85 15.75 -0.49
C LEU A 123 -5.16 17.01 0.03
N ASN A 124 -5.60 17.54 1.18
CA ASN A 124 -4.98 18.72 1.80
C ASN A 124 -3.53 18.47 2.23
N TRP A 125 -3.19 17.25 2.62
CA TRP A 125 -1.83 16.86 2.95
C TRP A 125 -0.99 16.53 1.69
N GLY A 126 -1.58 16.62 0.49
CA GLY A 126 -0.90 16.38 -0.78
C GLY A 126 -0.60 14.91 -1.03
N VAL A 127 -1.45 14.01 -0.55
CA VAL A 127 -1.47 12.60 -0.93
C VAL A 127 -2.28 12.46 -2.20
N LYS A 128 -1.80 11.66 -3.16
CA LYS A 128 -2.56 11.32 -4.36
C LYS A 128 -3.39 10.06 -4.08
N ILE A 129 -4.69 10.21 -4.09
CA ILE A 129 -5.62 9.08 -3.95
C ILE A 129 -5.77 8.41 -5.32
N LEU A 130 -5.58 7.09 -5.35
CA LEU A 130 -5.74 6.25 -6.53
C LEU A 130 -7.07 5.48 -6.40
N ASP A 131 -8.16 6.18 -6.65
CA ASP A 131 -9.51 5.65 -6.62
C ASP A 131 -9.98 5.42 -8.06
N ASN A 132 -9.84 4.17 -8.54
CA ASN A 132 -10.16 3.76 -9.90
C ASN A 132 -9.49 4.64 -10.98
N THR A 133 -8.26 5.05 -10.74
CA THR A 133 -7.53 6.00 -11.59
C THR A 133 -6.07 5.58 -11.77
N ALA A 134 -5.36 6.29 -12.64
CA ALA A 134 -3.93 6.11 -12.87
C ALA A 134 -3.15 7.40 -12.76
N VAL A 135 -1.87 7.27 -12.42
CA VAL A 135 -0.88 8.34 -12.50
C VAL A 135 0.20 7.92 -13.48
N LEU A 136 0.43 8.76 -14.47
CA LEU A 136 1.46 8.55 -15.47
C LEU A 136 2.79 9.16 -15.03
N PHE A 137 3.84 8.36 -15.07
CA PHE A 137 5.23 8.81 -15.01
C PHE A 137 5.85 8.69 -16.40
N GLN A 138 6.60 9.70 -16.80
CA GLN A 138 7.28 9.70 -18.07
C GLN A 138 8.77 9.94 -17.88
N SER A 139 9.60 9.11 -18.50
CA SER A 139 11.05 9.28 -18.52
C SER A 139 11.44 10.42 -19.47
N LYS A 140 12.69 10.85 -19.38
CA LYS A 140 13.23 11.87 -20.32
C LYS A 140 13.24 11.41 -21.77
N SER A 141 13.30 10.10 -22.02
CA SER A 141 13.24 9.50 -23.37
C SER A 141 11.82 9.24 -23.86
N GLY A 142 10.80 9.50 -23.03
CA GLY A 142 9.40 9.37 -23.42
C GLY A 142 8.77 8.03 -23.01
N ASP A 143 9.53 7.09 -22.44
CA ASP A 143 8.97 5.86 -21.91
C ASP A 143 8.02 6.13 -20.75
N LYS A 144 7.01 5.28 -20.57
CA LYS A 144 5.89 5.51 -19.67
C LYS A 144 5.75 4.40 -18.63
N LEU A 145 5.38 4.80 -17.41
CA LEU A 145 4.98 3.92 -16.31
C LEU A 145 3.65 4.44 -15.74
N SER A 146 2.63 3.60 -15.69
CA SER A 146 1.33 3.92 -15.10
C SER A 146 1.20 3.23 -13.74
N LEU A 147 1.05 4.03 -12.69
CA LEU A 147 0.68 3.57 -11.36
C LEU A 147 -0.83 3.70 -11.22
N MET A 148 -1.51 2.57 -11.27
CA MET A 148 -2.98 2.47 -11.19
C MET A 148 -3.39 2.07 -9.78
N GLY A 149 -4.54 2.52 -9.33
CA GLY A 149 -5.17 2.04 -8.11
C GLY A 149 -6.66 1.84 -8.32
N VAL A 150 -7.21 0.91 -7.53
CA VAL A 150 -8.64 0.66 -7.48
C VAL A 150 -9.16 0.84 -6.07
N ASP A 151 -10.42 1.24 -5.95
CA ASP A 151 -11.12 1.30 -4.67
C ASP A 151 -11.39 -0.11 -4.11
N TYR A 152 -11.94 -0.20 -2.91
CA TYR A 152 -12.14 -1.45 -2.21
C TYR A 152 -13.20 -2.34 -2.89
N ILE A 153 -12.75 -3.52 -3.33
CA ILE A 153 -13.54 -4.40 -4.23
C ILE A 153 -14.78 -4.99 -3.56
N GLU A 154 -14.72 -5.32 -2.26
CA GLU A 154 -15.83 -6.00 -1.58
C GLU A 154 -17.03 -5.08 -1.33
N PHE A 155 -16.83 -3.76 -1.35
CA PHE A 155 -17.94 -2.79 -1.29
C PHE A 155 -18.52 -2.47 -2.67
N GLY A 156 -18.05 -3.16 -3.73
CA GLY A 156 -18.51 -2.94 -5.09
C GLY A 156 -18.06 -1.61 -5.71
N ARG A 157 -17.06 -0.96 -5.10
CA ARG A 157 -16.56 0.35 -5.51
C ARG A 157 -15.42 0.27 -6.52
N ALA A 158 -14.70 -0.86 -6.57
CA ALA A 158 -13.56 -1.04 -7.47
C ALA A 158 -14.00 -1.16 -8.93
N ASP A 159 -13.51 -0.26 -9.77
CA ASP A 159 -13.63 -0.30 -11.23
C ASP A 159 -12.23 -0.40 -11.88
N LEU A 160 -11.82 -1.64 -12.20
CA LEU A 160 -10.56 -1.90 -12.85
C LEU A 160 -10.52 -1.35 -14.28
N ASN A 161 -11.67 -1.34 -14.98
CA ASN A 161 -11.74 -0.85 -16.35
C ASN A 161 -11.52 0.67 -16.40
N GLU A 162 -12.05 1.41 -15.42
CA GLU A 162 -11.82 2.83 -15.29
C GLU A 162 -10.33 3.13 -15.04
N ALA A 163 -9.70 2.44 -14.08
CA ALA A 163 -8.26 2.57 -13.82
C ALA A 163 -7.40 2.23 -15.06
N ILE A 164 -7.78 1.22 -15.85
CA ILE A 164 -7.10 0.87 -17.10
C ILE A 164 -7.31 1.96 -18.15
N SER A 165 -8.53 2.47 -18.31
CA SER A 165 -8.82 3.52 -19.29
C SER A 165 -8.09 4.83 -19.01
N ASP A 166 -7.80 5.11 -17.73
CA ASP A 166 -7.01 6.26 -17.28
C ASP A 166 -5.48 6.03 -17.37
N SER A 167 -5.06 4.78 -17.64
CA SER A 167 -3.66 4.45 -17.90
C SER A 167 -3.29 4.58 -19.37
N GLU A 168 -2.00 4.72 -19.66
CA GLU A 168 -1.51 4.72 -21.04
C GLU A 168 -1.32 3.30 -21.57
N GLU A 169 -1.76 3.03 -22.79
CA GLU A 169 -1.74 1.68 -23.39
C GLU A 169 -0.33 1.09 -23.46
N ASP A 170 0.64 1.91 -23.88
CA ASP A 170 2.05 1.57 -24.08
C ASP A 170 2.92 1.73 -22.82
N SER A 171 2.32 1.85 -21.63
CA SER A 171 3.05 2.02 -20.39
C SER A 171 3.35 0.71 -19.67
N PHE A 172 4.41 0.67 -18.86
CA PHE A 172 4.59 -0.36 -17.85
C PHE A 172 3.55 -0.14 -16.73
N LYS A 173 2.65 -1.11 -16.52
CA LYS A 173 1.51 -0.96 -15.62
C LYS A 173 1.74 -1.62 -14.27
N ILE A 174 1.59 -0.83 -13.19
CA ILE A 174 1.56 -1.29 -11.80
C ILE A 174 0.17 -1.04 -11.26
N LEU A 175 -0.50 -2.08 -10.77
CA LEU A 175 -1.80 -1.98 -10.11
C LEU A 175 -1.66 -2.10 -8.60
N VAL A 176 -2.28 -1.19 -7.87
CA VAL A 176 -2.37 -1.24 -6.40
C VAL A 176 -3.80 -1.53 -5.99
N SER A 177 -3.98 -2.51 -5.10
CA SER A 177 -5.28 -2.86 -4.53
C SER A 177 -5.10 -3.41 -3.12
N HIS A 178 -5.86 -2.89 -2.17
CA HIS A 178 -5.87 -3.44 -0.81
C HIS A 178 -6.35 -4.89 -0.76
N CYS A 179 -7.31 -5.25 -1.59
CA CYS A 179 -7.90 -6.59 -1.58
C CYS A 179 -7.29 -7.48 -2.67
N PRO A 180 -6.67 -8.63 -2.31
CA PRO A 180 -6.06 -9.54 -3.29
C PRO A 180 -7.07 -10.18 -4.25
N ARG A 181 -8.38 -10.11 -3.97
CA ARG A 181 -9.43 -10.59 -4.90
C ARG A 181 -9.47 -9.84 -6.23
N ILE A 182 -8.81 -8.68 -6.33
CA ILE A 182 -8.67 -7.97 -7.61
C ILE A 182 -8.03 -8.86 -8.67
N MET A 183 -7.15 -9.79 -8.29
CA MET A 183 -6.51 -10.76 -9.18
C MET A 183 -7.51 -11.60 -9.98
N ASN A 184 -8.73 -11.81 -9.48
CA ASN A 184 -9.79 -12.51 -10.20
C ASN A 184 -10.35 -11.70 -11.40
N ARG A 185 -10.08 -10.39 -11.43
CA ARG A 185 -10.51 -9.47 -12.50
C ARG A 185 -9.36 -9.10 -13.44
N VAL A 186 -8.11 -9.32 -13.03
CA VAL A 186 -6.93 -9.06 -13.87
C VAL A 186 -6.84 -10.15 -14.94
N LYS A 187 -6.65 -9.75 -16.21
CA LYS A 187 -6.50 -10.61 -17.36
C LYS A 187 -5.23 -10.26 -18.12
N GLU A 188 -4.74 -11.16 -18.96
CA GLU A 188 -3.57 -10.93 -19.81
C GLU A 188 -3.73 -9.70 -20.73
N GLU A 189 -4.93 -9.50 -21.26
CA GLU A 189 -5.27 -8.37 -22.14
C GLU A 189 -5.12 -6.98 -21.47
N HIS A 190 -5.06 -6.92 -20.15
CA HIS A 190 -4.84 -5.67 -19.41
C HIS A 190 -3.38 -5.24 -19.38
N HIS A 191 -2.44 -6.13 -19.72
CA HIS A 191 -1.00 -5.89 -19.73
C HIS A 191 -0.46 -5.31 -18.42
N ILE A 192 -1.04 -5.73 -17.27
CA ILE A 192 -0.58 -5.33 -15.94
C ILE A 192 0.63 -6.19 -15.57
N SER A 193 1.77 -5.53 -15.34
CA SER A 193 3.06 -6.20 -15.10
C SER A 193 3.31 -6.51 -13.62
N LEU A 194 2.77 -5.71 -12.72
CA LEU A 194 2.91 -5.87 -11.26
C LEU A 194 1.60 -5.53 -10.56
N VAL A 195 1.23 -6.34 -9.57
CA VAL A 195 0.11 -6.03 -8.64
C VAL A 195 0.67 -6.00 -7.22
N LEU A 196 0.34 -4.97 -6.47
CA LEU A 196 0.74 -4.70 -5.08
C LEU A 196 -0.48 -4.68 -4.16
#